data_71c3a253f9faf21fc6f7fd903c34311b
#
_entry.id   71c3a253f9faf21fc6f7fd903c34311b
#
_cell.length_a   1.000
_cell.length_b   1.000
_cell.length_c   1.000
_cell.angle_alpha   90.00
_cell.angle_beta   90.00
_cell.angle_gamma   90.00
#
_symmetry.space_group_name_H-M   'P 1'
#
loop_
_entity.id
_entity.type
_entity.pdbx_description
1 polymer ?
#
loop_
_entity_poly.entity_id
_entity_poly.type
_entity_poly.pdbx_seq_one_letter_code
_entity_poly.pdbx_strand_id
1 'polypeptide(L)'
;MENKNKIALVTGGSRGLGKDMALNLAKKGIDVILTYNSKIDEANEVVNQIKQAGHKAVALQLNTGDIKSFATFIEKLKGILSETFATDHLDFLINNAGFGHHAPIAQTTEEAFDNLMNVHFKGVYFLTQGLLPILIDGGGIVNISSGLARFSMPGASAYASMKGAIEVFTRYLAKELGAKQIRANVVAPGAIATDFGGGRVRDDEQVNQMVSSVTAMGRPGEAEDIGGVVAFLCTDDARWITGQRIEASGGMNL
;
A
#
# COMPACT_ATOMS: atom_id res chain seq x y z
N MET A 1 -12.59 21.77 21.30
CA MET A 1 -12.85 20.61 20.45
C MET A 1 -11.60 19.74 20.53
N GLU A 2 -11.70 18.53 21.06
CA GLU A 2 -10.58 17.59 21.01
C GLU A 2 -10.19 17.37 19.54
N ASN A 3 -8.92 17.61 19.24
CA ASN A 3 -8.39 17.39 17.91
C ASN A 3 -8.41 15.88 17.67
N LYS A 4 -9.42 15.36 16.97
CA LYS A 4 -9.50 13.93 16.66
C LYS A 4 -8.34 13.57 15.73
N ASN A 5 -7.64 12.47 16.03
CA ASN A 5 -6.58 11.99 15.15
C ASN A 5 -7.16 11.62 13.78
N LYS A 6 -6.40 11.88 12.73
CA LYS A 6 -6.67 11.37 11.38
C LYS A 6 -6.61 9.83 11.38
N ILE A 7 -7.33 9.17 10.49
CA ILE A 7 -7.41 7.70 10.43
C ILE A 7 -6.99 7.23 9.04
N ALA A 8 -6.08 6.27 9.01
CA ALA A 8 -5.63 5.63 7.79
C ALA A 8 -6.04 4.15 7.73
N LEU A 9 -6.54 3.71 6.57
CA LEU A 9 -6.70 2.29 6.24
C LEU A 9 -5.50 1.82 5.42
N VAL A 10 -4.76 0.83 5.93
CA VAL A 10 -3.60 0.21 5.25
C VAL A 10 -3.94 -1.22 4.85
N THR A 11 -4.05 -1.51 3.55
CA THR A 11 -4.28 -2.88 3.09
C THR A 11 -2.98 -3.70 3.15
N GLY A 12 -3.08 -4.95 3.66
CA GLY A 12 -1.91 -5.81 3.82
C GLY A 12 -0.90 -5.29 4.84
N GLY A 13 -1.40 -4.76 5.98
CA GLY A 13 -0.60 -4.11 7.02
C GLY A 13 0.04 -5.02 8.07
N SER A 14 -0.07 -6.35 7.93
CA SER A 14 0.41 -7.28 8.95
C SER A 14 1.93 -7.50 8.95
N ARG A 15 2.62 -7.28 7.84
CA ARG A 15 4.08 -7.48 7.68
C ARG A 15 4.69 -6.63 6.59
N GLY A 16 6.02 -6.70 6.44
CA GLY A 16 6.78 -6.05 5.37
C GLY A 16 6.49 -4.55 5.27
N LEU A 17 6.33 -4.06 4.04
CA LEU A 17 6.07 -2.64 3.77
C LEU A 17 4.81 -2.13 4.46
N GLY A 18 3.72 -2.93 4.45
CA GLY A 18 2.46 -2.52 5.06
C GLY A 18 2.54 -2.33 6.58
N LYS A 19 3.30 -3.21 7.28
CA LYS A 19 3.60 -3.04 8.71
C LYS A 19 4.37 -1.75 8.95
N ASP A 20 5.43 -1.50 8.18
CA ASP A 20 6.24 -0.31 8.35
C ASP A 20 5.46 0.97 8.05
N MET A 21 4.63 0.98 6.99
CA MET A 21 3.71 2.08 6.69
C MET A 21 2.77 2.36 7.86
N ALA A 22 2.15 1.32 8.43
CA ALA A 22 1.25 1.44 9.57
C ALA A 22 1.94 2.06 10.80
N LEU A 23 3.16 1.60 11.11
CA LEU A 23 3.95 2.14 12.22
C LEU A 23 4.40 3.59 11.98
N ASN A 24 4.78 3.94 10.76
CA ASN A 24 5.19 5.31 10.43
C ASN A 24 4.00 6.28 10.40
N LEU A 25 2.80 5.84 10.00
CA LEU A 25 1.57 6.63 10.13
C LEU A 25 1.27 6.93 11.60
N ALA A 26 1.37 5.93 12.47
CA ALA A 26 1.20 6.13 13.92
C ALA A 26 2.22 7.13 14.49
N LYS A 27 3.51 7.05 14.10
CA LYS A 27 4.52 8.04 14.50
C LYS A 27 4.19 9.47 14.06
N LYS A 28 3.32 9.65 13.05
CA LYS A 28 2.82 10.96 12.60
C LYS A 28 1.50 11.37 13.27
N GLY A 29 1.05 10.63 14.27
CA GLY A 29 -0.19 10.94 15.00
C GLY A 29 -1.46 10.49 14.28
N ILE A 30 -1.36 9.53 13.36
CA ILE A 30 -2.48 9.01 12.58
C ILE A 30 -2.87 7.65 13.17
N ASP A 31 -4.13 7.48 13.55
CA ASP A 31 -4.70 6.22 13.98
C ASP A 31 -4.83 5.26 12.78
N VAL A 32 -4.70 3.95 12.99
CA VAL A 32 -4.56 3.01 11.89
C VAL A 32 -5.57 1.87 11.96
N ILE A 33 -6.25 1.65 10.84
CA ILE A 33 -6.93 0.39 10.56
C ILE A 33 -6.07 -0.36 9.55
N LEU A 34 -5.61 -1.55 9.89
CA LEU A 34 -4.82 -2.35 8.97
C LEU A 34 -5.57 -3.61 8.54
N THR A 35 -5.34 -4.10 7.33
CA THR A 35 -5.93 -5.37 6.92
C THR A 35 -4.89 -6.47 6.79
N TYR A 36 -5.36 -7.71 6.98
CA TYR A 36 -4.61 -8.93 6.75
C TYR A 36 -5.47 -9.94 5.96
N ASN A 37 -4.82 -10.83 5.21
CA ASN A 37 -5.54 -11.91 4.52
C ASN A 37 -5.70 -13.13 5.43
N SER A 38 -4.60 -13.71 5.91
CA SER A 38 -4.59 -14.96 6.70
C SER A 38 -3.78 -14.88 8.00
N LYS A 39 -2.92 -13.87 8.16
CA LYS A 39 -1.94 -13.77 9.25
C LYS A 39 -2.45 -12.84 10.36
N ILE A 40 -3.42 -13.34 11.15
CA ILE A 40 -4.06 -12.56 12.22
C ILE A 40 -3.08 -12.23 13.36
N ASP A 41 -2.21 -13.16 13.73
CA ASP A 41 -1.27 -12.95 14.84
C ASP A 41 -0.26 -11.85 14.50
N GLU A 42 0.33 -11.88 13.28
CA GLU A 42 1.20 -10.82 12.79
C GLU A 42 0.48 -9.46 12.77
N ALA A 43 -0.80 -9.43 12.35
CA ALA A 43 -1.60 -8.21 12.36
C ALA A 43 -1.84 -7.66 13.77
N ASN A 44 -2.13 -8.54 14.74
CA ASN A 44 -2.34 -8.16 16.13
C ASN A 44 -1.05 -7.65 16.78
N GLU A 45 0.12 -8.18 16.42
CA GLU A 45 1.41 -7.64 16.88
C GLU A 45 1.60 -6.19 16.43
N VAL A 46 1.28 -5.86 15.16
CA VAL A 46 1.35 -4.48 14.66
C VAL A 46 0.36 -3.58 15.39
N VAL A 47 -0.88 -4.04 15.60
CA VAL A 47 -1.89 -3.31 16.37
C VAL A 47 -1.38 -3.00 17.78
N ASN A 48 -0.77 -3.99 18.45
CA ASN A 48 -0.24 -3.80 19.81
C ASN A 48 0.92 -2.79 19.83
N GLN A 49 1.83 -2.82 18.84
CA GLN A 49 2.91 -1.83 18.72
C GLN A 49 2.37 -0.41 18.56
N ILE A 50 1.34 -0.22 17.73
CA ILE A 50 0.70 1.09 17.53
C ILE A 50 -0.01 1.56 18.82
N LYS A 51 -0.71 0.65 19.52
CA LYS A 51 -1.37 0.98 20.80
C LYS A 51 -0.37 1.35 21.87
N GLN A 52 0.78 0.66 21.96
CA GLN A 52 1.87 0.99 22.89
C GLN A 52 2.48 2.36 22.60
N ALA A 53 2.46 2.81 21.35
CA ALA A 53 2.86 4.15 20.95
C ALA A 53 1.79 5.25 21.25
N GLY A 54 0.65 4.88 21.90
CA GLY A 54 -0.40 5.81 22.31
C GLY A 54 -1.47 6.10 21.25
N HIS A 55 -1.51 5.32 20.16
CA HIS A 55 -2.48 5.49 19.08
C HIS A 55 -3.53 4.37 19.04
N LYS A 56 -4.67 4.65 18.42
CA LYS A 56 -5.67 3.61 18.19
C LYS A 56 -5.31 2.78 16.95
N ALA A 57 -5.49 1.46 17.06
CA ALA A 57 -5.34 0.57 15.92
C ALA A 57 -6.28 -0.62 16.00
N VAL A 58 -6.75 -1.09 14.82
CA VAL A 58 -7.58 -2.28 14.65
C VAL A 58 -7.12 -3.07 13.43
N ALA A 59 -7.12 -4.40 13.53
CA ALA A 59 -6.89 -5.29 12.41
C ALA A 59 -8.22 -5.87 11.89
N LEU A 60 -8.42 -5.85 10.57
CA LEU A 60 -9.58 -6.42 9.89
C LEU A 60 -9.14 -7.42 8.82
N GLN A 61 -9.86 -8.52 8.70
CA GLN A 61 -9.58 -9.47 7.62
C GLN A 61 -10.13 -8.94 6.29
N LEU A 62 -9.31 -8.99 5.24
CA LEU A 62 -9.70 -8.65 3.87
C LEU A 62 -8.83 -9.42 2.87
N ASN A 63 -9.47 -10.19 1.99
CA ASN A 63 -8.87 -10.66 0.75
C ASN A 63 -9.10 -9.61 -0.34
N THR A 64 -8.08 -8.84 -0.69
CA THR A 64 -8.18 -7.80 -1.73
C THR A 64 -8.40 -8.36 -3.15
N GLY A 65 -8.24 -9.65 -3.37
CA GLY A 65 -8.56 -10.32 -4.63
C GLY A 65 -10.04 -10.72 -4.77
N ASP A 66 -10.81 -10.68 -3.68
CA ASP A 66 -12.24 -11.06 -3.69
C ASP A 66 -13.15 -9.83 -3.57
N ILE A 67 -13.46 -9.22 -4.71
CA ILE A 67 -14.32 -8.03 -4.76
C ILE A 67 -15.75 -8.28 -4.23
N LYS A 68 -16.22 -9.54 -4.21
CA LYS A 68 -17.56 -9.86 -3.70
C LYS A 68 -17.65 -9.65 -2.19
N SER A 69 -16.52 -9.73 -1.48
CA SER A 69 -16.46 -9.52 -0.02
C SER A 69 -16.45 -8.03 0.37
N PHE A 70 -16.22 -7.10 -0.57
CA PHE A 70 -15.97 -5.69 -0.24
C PHE A 70 -17.17 -4.99 0.40
N ALA A 71 -18.40 -5.26 -0.04
CA ALA A 71 -19.59 -4.66 0.57
C ALA A 71 -19.68 -5.00 2.07
N THR A 72 -19.52 -6.28 2.42
CA THR A 72 -19.52 -6.76 3.81
C THR A 72 -18.35 -6.17 4.61
N PHE A 73 -17.16 -6.10 4.00
CA PHE A 73 -15.99 -5.48 4.62
C PHE A 73 -16.23 -3.99 4.94
N ILE A 74 -16.80 -3.23 4.00
CA ILE A 74 -17.07 -1.79 4.18
C ILE A 74 -18.08 -1.56 5.29
N GLU A 75 -19.15 -2.35 5.39
CA GLU A 75 -20.10 -2.24 6.50
C GLU A 75 -19.42 -2.54 7.86
N LYS A 76 -18.58 -3.56 7.93
CA LYS A 76 -17.79 -3.84 9.14
C LYS A 76 -16.84 -2.70 9.49
N LEU A 77 -16.18 -2.12 8.48
CA LEU A 77 -15.30 -0.96 8.64
C LEU A 77 -16.05 0.24 9.20
N LYS A 78 -17.26 0.55 8.69
CA LYS A 78 -18.11 1.63 9.23
C LYS A 78 -18.46 1.42 10.69
N GLY A 79 -18.78 0.18 11.10
CA GLY A 79 -18.99 -0.16 12.51
C GLY A 79 -17.77 0.16 13.36
N ILE A 80 -16.59 -0.27 12.92
CA ILE A 80 -15.31 0.00 13.62
C ILE A 80 -15.01 1.50 13.70
N LEU A 81 -15.23 2.25 12.61
CA LEU A 81 -15.06 3.71 12.63
C LEU A 81 -15.93 4.37 13.69
N SER A 82 -17.20 3.98 13.77
CA SER A 82 -18.14 4.52 14.76
C SER A 82 -17.77 4.11 16.19
N GLU A 83 -17.57 2.82 16.44
CA GLU A 83 -17.40 2.26 17.78
C GLU A 83 -16.03 2.56 18.40
N THR A 84 -14.96 2.48 17.60
CA THR A 84 -13.57 2.61 18.09
C THR A 84 -13.04 4.03 17.94
N PHE A 85 -13.34 4.67 16.81
CA PHE A 85 -12.74 5.97 16.46
C PHE A 85 -13.72 7.13 16.63
N ALA A 86 -15.00 6.87 16.92
CA ALA A 86 -16.07 7.86 17.10
C ALA A 86 -16.20 8.81 15.88
N THR A 87 -16.13 8.25 14.68
CA THR A 87 -16.26 8.94 13.39
C THR A 87 -16.97 8.05 12.37
N ASP A 88 -17.34 8.62 11.22
CA ASP A 88 -17.97 7.93 10.10
C ASP A 88 -17.10 7.91 8.84
N HIS A 89 -15.87 8.43 8.91
CA HIS A 89 -15.00 8.62 7.76
C HIS A 89 -13.56 8.13 7.98
N LEU A 90 -12.85 7.93 6.87
CA LEU A 90 -11.41 7.75 6.78
C LEU A 90 -10.76 9.02 6.24
N ASP A 91 -9.55 9.33 6.70
CA ASP A 91 -8.73 10.39 6.12
C ASP A 91 -7.83 9.85 4.99
N PHE A 92 -7.30 8.64 5.14
CA PHE A 92 -6.35 8.09 4.17
C PHE A 92 -6.63 6.64 3.83
N LEU A 93 -6.44 6.30 2.55
CA LEU A 93 -6.43 4.93 2.05
C LEU A 93 -5.05 4.60 1.48
N ILE A 94 -4.40 3.56 2.01
CA ILE A 94 -3.13 3.05 1.50
C ILE A 94 -3.36 1.67 0.88
N ASN A 95 -3.35 1.61 -0.44
CA ASN A 95 -3.47 0.38 -1.22
C ASN A 95 -2.10 -0.27 -1.37
N ASN A 96 -1.72 -1.07 -0.38
CA ASN A 96 -0.42 -1.74 -0.31
C ASN A 96 -0.50 -3.26 -0.54
N ALA A 97 -1.62 -3.91 -0.20
CA ALA A 97 -1.75 -5.37 -0.33
C ALA A 97 -1.29 -5.89 -1.69
N GLY A 98 -0.50 -6.95 -1.67
CA GLY A 98 0.02 -7.54 -2.88
C GLY A 98 0.94 -8.73 -2.65
N PHE A 99 1.29 -9.41 -3.72
CA PHE A 99 2.25 -10.53 -3.75
C PHE A 99 3.10 -10.48 -5.00
N GLY A 100 4.27 -11.11 -4.95
CA GLY A 100 5.17 -11.26 -6.10
C GLY A 100 4.84 -12.51 -6.89
N HIS A 101 4.91 -12.40 -8.22
CA HIS A 101 4.89 -13.55 -9.12
C HIS A 101 5.94 -13.33 -10.21
N HIS A 102 6.68 -14.39 -10.53
CA HIS A 102 7.74 -14.34 -11.54
C HIS A 102 7.58 -15.51 -12.51
N ALA A 103 7.28 -15.19 -13.76
CA ALA A 103 7.22 -16.12 -14.87
C ALA A 103 7.53 -15.42 -16.19
N PRO A 104 8.32 -16.04 -17.11
CA PRO A 104 8.45 -15.55 -18.47
C PRO A 104 7.07 -15.41 -19.16
N ILE A 105 6.93 -14.50 -20.11
CA ILE A 105 5.65 -14.27 -20.84
C ILE A 105 5.09 -15.59 -21.39
N ALA A 106 5.94 -16.40 -22.01
CA ALA A 106 5.52 -17.68 -22.61
C ALA A 106 5.06 -18.75 -21.58
N GLN A 107 5.31 -18.54 -20.29
CA GLN A 107 4.97 -19.47 -19.20
C GLN A 107 3.96 -18.89 -18.21
N THR A 108 3.55 -17.65 -18.39
CA THR A 108 2.53 -17.01 -17.55
C THR A 108 1.18 -17.66 -17.85
N THR A 109 0.60 -18.33 -16.85
CA THR A 109 -0.73 -18.94 -16.97
C THR A 109 -1.82 -17.88 -16.81
N GLU A 110 -3.01 -18.14 -17.37
CA GLU A 110 -4.20 -17.32 -17.20
C GLU A 110 -4.54 -17.16 -15.71
N GLU A 111 -4.50 -18.26 -14.95
CA GLU A 111 -4.76 -18.24 -13.51
C GLU A 111 -3.80 -17.30 -12.76
N ALA A 112 -2.50 -17.37 -13.04
CA ALA A 112 -1.51 -16.49 -12.42
C ALA A 112 -1.73 -15.03 -12.80
N PHE A 113 -2.06 -14.76 -14.06
CA PHE A 113 -2.39 -13.43 -14.55
C PHE A 113 -3.65 -12.87 -13.87
N ASP A 114 -4.72 -13.66 -13.78
CA ASP A 114 -5.97 -13.27 -13.15
C ASP A 114 -5.79 -13.00 -11.66
N ASN A 115 -5.01 -13.82 -10.95
CA ASN A 115 -4.69 -13.59 -9.55
C ASN A 115 -3.93 -12.28 -9.35
N LEU A 116 -2.95 -11.98 -10.20
CA LEU A 116 -2.25 -10.68 -10.18
C LEU A 116 -3.20 -9.54 -10.46
N MET A 117 -4.02 -9.64 -11.51
CA MET A 117 -5.00 -8.62 -11.87
C MET A 117 -5.99 -8.39 -10.73
N ASN A 118 -6.55 -9.45 -10.15
CA ASN A 118 -7.54 -9.35 -9.10
C ASN A 118 -7.00 -8.63 -7.86
N VAL A 119 -5.77 -8.91 -7.43
CA VAL A 119 -5.19 -8.29 -6.22
C VAL A 119 -4.60 -6.91 -6.52
N HIS A 120 -3.80 -6.78 -7.60
CA HIS A 120 -2.97 -5.58 -7.80
C HIS A 120 -3.66 -4.47 -8.58
N PHE A 121 -4.77 -4.77 -9.30
CA PHE A 121 -5.49 -3.73 -10.04
C PHE A 121 -7.00 -3.74 -9.76
N LYS A 122 -7.69 -4.82 -10.07
CA LYS A 122 -9.15 -4.89 -9.93
C LYS A 122 -9.59 -4.68 -8.48
N GLY A 123 -8.94 -5.33 -7.53
CA GLY A 123 -9.21 -5.17 -6.11
C GLY A 123 -8.95 -3.73 -5.63
N VAL A 124 -7.83 -3.14 -6.04
CA VAL A 124 -7.51 -1.74 -5.70
C VAL A 124 -8.58 -0.79 -6.26
N TYR A 125 -8.98 -0.98 -7.52
CA TYR A 125 -9.98 -0.14 -8.18
C TYR A 125 -11.32 -0.18 -7.43
N PHE A 126 -11.88 -1.37 -7.23
CA PHE A 126 -13.21 -1.52 -6.63
C PHE A 126 -13.23 -1.30 -5.11
N LEU A 127 -12.16 -1.59 -4.40
CA LEU A 127 -12.06 -1.22 -2.99
C LEU A 127 -12.02 0.30 -2.83
N THR A 128 -11.20 0.98 -3.63
CA THR A 128 -11.16 2.44 -3.64
C THR A 128 -12.53 3.02 -3.95
N GLN A 129 -13.19 2.55 -5.03
CA GLN A 129 -14.53 3.00 -5.41
C GLN A 129 -15.53 2.84 -4.25
N GLY A 130 -15.54 1.68 -3.59
CA GLY A 130 -16.46 1.41 -2.48
C GLY A 130 -16.19 2.25 -1.23
N LEU A 131 -14.94 2.71 -1.04
CA LEU A 131 -14.54 3.54 0.09
C LEU A 131 -14.70 5.05 -0.16
N LEU A 132 -14.86 5.50 -1.41
CA LEU A 132 -15.04 6.94 -1.70
C LEU A 132 -16.16 7.62 -0.90
N PRO A 133 -17.32 6.96 -0.61
CA PRO A 133 -18.38 7.60 0.17
C PRO A 133 -18.02 7.91 1.63
N ILE A 134 -16.99 7.24 2.17
CA ILE A 134 -16.50 7.43 3.55
C ILE A 134 -15.10 8.03 3.60
N LEU A 135 -14.51 8.40 2.49
CA LEU A 135 -13.26 9.14 2.46
C LEU A 135 -13.56 10.63 2.56
N ILE A 136 -12.98 11.29 3.57
CA ILE A 136 -13.26 12.69 3.86
C ILE A 136 -12.71 13.62 2.76
N ASP A 137 -13.38 14.72 2.52
CA ASP A 137 -12.84 15.80 1.69
C ASP A 137 -11.54 16.36 2.31
N GLY A 138 -10.52 16.57 1.51
CA GLY A 138 -9.17 16.90 2.00
C GLY A 138 -8.29 15.68 2.35
N GLY A 139 -8.83 14.49 2.29
CA GLY A 139 -8.12 13.24 2.55
C GLY A 139 -7.09 12.86 1.47
N GLY A 140 -6.65 11.60 1.49
CA GLY A 140 -5.66 11.13 0.52
C GLY A 140 -5.67 9.65 0.24
N ILE A 141 -5.22 9.28 -0.96
CA ILE A 141 -5.02 7.92 -1.42
C ILE A 141 -3.55 7.73 -1.79
N VAL A 142 -2.92 6.69 -1.26
CA VAL A 142 -1.57 6.28 -1.67
C VAL A 142 -1.63 4.87 -2.23
N ASN A 143 -1.28 4.72 -3.49
CA ASN A 143 -1.19 3.43 -4.16
C ASN A 143 0.27 2.98 -4.24
N ILE A 144 0.53 1.71 -3.96
CA ILE A 144 1.89 1.16 -4.06
C ILE A 144 2.09 0.53 -5.43
N SER A 145 2.97 1.14 -6.23
CA SER A 145 3.45 0.63 -7.52
C SER A 145 4.76 -0.16 -7.35
N SER A 146 5.64 -0.05 -8.31
CA SER A 146 6.96 -0.69 -8.34
C SER A 146 7.88 0.04 -9.32
N GLY A 147 9.18 0.00 -9.09
CA GLY A 147 10.19 0.37 -10.08
C GLY A 147 10.01 -0.36 -11.41
N LEU A 148 9.50 -1.60 -11.37
CA LEU A 148 9.24 -2.43 -12.56
C LEU A 148 8.19 -1.85 -13.52
N ALA A 149 7.41 -0.84 -13.13
CA ALA A 149 6.54 -0.10 -14.04
C ALA A 149 7.34 0.89 -14.93
N ARG A 150 8.59 1.21 -14.57
CA ARG A 150 9.49 2.12 -15.30
C ARG A 150 10.57 1.37 -16.07
N PHE A 151 11.20 0.38 -15.45
CA PHE A 151 12.21 -0.45 -16.09
C PHE A 151 11.77 -1.91 -16.19
N SER A 152 12.33 -2.66 -17.13
CA SER A 152 11.91 -4.03 -17.41
C SER A 152 12.88 -5.05 -16.82
N MET A 153 12.32 -6.09 -16.18
CA MET A 153 13.04 -7.27 -15.75
C MET A 153 12.36 -8.53 -16.33
N PRO A 154 13.07 -9.44 -16.98
CA PRO A 154 12.49 -10.69 -17.47
C PRO A 154 11.73 -11.43 -16.37
N GLY A 155 10.57 -11.97 -16.69
CA GLY A 155 9.70 -12.70 -15.75
C GLY A 155 8.76 -11.84 -14.90
N ALA A 156 8.83 -10.51 -14.97
CA ALA A 156 7.99 -9.62 -14.18
C ALA A 156 6.85 -8.96 -14.97
N SER A 157 6.66 -9.29 -16.25
CA SER A 157 5.79 -8.55 -17.17
C SER A 157 4.33 -8.43 -16.68
N ALA A 158 3.72 -9.51 -16.25
CA ALA A 158 2.33 -9.50 -15.77
C ALA A 158 2.18 -8.62 -14.52
N TYR A 159 3.06 -8.78 -13.54
CA TYR A 159 3.08 -7.94 -12.33
C TYR A 159 3.32 -6.46 -12.66
N ALA A 160 4.33 -6.17 -13.48
CA ALA A 160 4.69 -4.82 -13.88
C ALA A 160 3.55 -4.12 -14.64
N SER A 161 2.82 -4.85 -15.50
CA SER A 161 1.64 -4.34 -16.21
C SER A 161 0.54 -3.87 -15.23
N MET A 162 0.28 -4.65 -14.16
CA MET A 162 -0.68 -4.24 -13.13
C MET A 162 -0.21 -2.99 -12.39
N LYS A 163 1.09 -2.88 -12.11
CA LYS A 163 1.66 -1.70 -11.45
C LYS A 163 1.64 -0.46 -12.35
N GLY A 164 1.85 -0.62 -13.66
CA GLY A 164 1.63 0.45 -14.64
C GLY A 164 0.16 0.92 -14.69
N ALA A 165 -0.79 -0.03 -14.66
CA ALA A 165 -2.22 0.28 -14.61
C ALA A 165 -2.59 1.10 -13.35
N ILE A 166 -2.00 0.78 -12.19
CA ILE A 166 -2.19 1.53 -10.94
C ILE A 166 -1.66 2.97 -11.07
N GLU A 167 -0.55 3.20 -11.76
CA GLU A 167 -0.01 4.55 -11.97
C GLU A 167 -0.97 5.39 -12.84
N VAL A 168 -1.56 4.80 -13.88
CA VAL A 168 -2.59 5.46 -14.67
C VAL A 168 -3.82 5.76 -13.82
N PHE A 169 -4.35 4.77 -13.12
CA PHE A 169 -5.52 4.91 -12.25
C PHE A 169 -5.34 6.02 -11.20
N THR A 170 -4.16 6.13 -10.61
CA THR A 170 -3.85 7.18 -9.63
C THR A 170 -3.98 8.59 -10.21
N ARG A 171 -3.56 8.80 -11.46
CA ARG A 171 -3.74 10.10 -12.13
C ARG A 171 -5.22 10.44 -12.35
N TYR A 172 -6.05 9.44 -12.69
CA TYR A 172 -7.50 9.63 -12.80
C TYR A 172 -8.13 9.94 -11.46
N LEU A 173 -7.76 9.22 -10.38
CA LEU A 173 -8.21 9.54 -9.03
C LEU A 173 -7.88 10.98 -8.64
N ALA A 174 -6.64 11.42 -8.87
CA ALA A 174 -6.21 12.79 -8.58
C ALA A 174 -7.04 13.83 -9.35
N LYS A 175 -7.35 13.55 -10.63
CA LYS A 175 -8.14 14.45 -11.47
C LYS A 175 -9.61 14.50 -11.08
N GLU A 176 -10.22 13.33 -10.84
CA GLU A 176 -11.66 13.22 -10.57
C GLU A 176 -12.01 13.66 -9.15
N LEU A 177 -11.11 13.43 -8.18
CA LEU A 177 -11.35 13.75 -6.77
C LEU A 177 -10.80 15.12 -6.34
N GLY A 178 -10.15 15.85 -7.25
CA GLY A 178 -9.53 17.14 -6.95
C GLY A 178 -10.51 18.20 -6.45
N ALA A 179 -11.77 18.21 -6.91
CA ALA A 179 -12.80 19.12 -6.41
C ALA A 179 -13.13 18.89 -4.93
N LYS A 180 -12.92 17.68 -4.43
CA LYS A 180 -13.04 17.31 -3.01
C LYS A 180 -11.74 17.50 -2.23
N GLN A 181 -10.71 18.05 -2.85
CA GLN A 181 -9.37 18.20 -2.26
C GLN A 181 -8.74 16.86 -1.83
N ILE A 182 -9.25 15.72 -2.34
CA ILE A 182 -8.67 14.39 -2.09
C ILE A 182 -7.47 14.21 -3.00
N ARG A 183 -6.31 13.98 -2.40
CA ARG A 183 -5.06 13.75 -3.12
C ARG A 183 -4.89 12.27 -3.44
N ALA A 184 -4.32 11.95 -4.58
CA ALA A 184 -3.97 10.58 -4.93
C ALA A 184 -2.56 10.53 -5.51
N ASN A 185 -1.68 9.71 -4.91
CA ASN A 185 -0.29 9.58 -5.33
C ASN A 185 0.13 8.11 -5.36
N VAL A 186 1.21 7.86 -6.08
CA VAL A 186 1.89 6.56 -6.14
C VAL A 186 3.22 6.64 -5.41
N VAL A 187 3.50 5.65 -4.58
CA VAL A 187 4.87 5.33 -4.17
C VAL A 187 5.31 4.08 -4.94
N ALA A 188 6.47 4.15 -5.58
CA ALA A 188 7.05 3.07 -6.36
C ALA A 188 8.37 2.60 -5.71
N PRO A 189 8.34 1.56 -4.86
CA PRO A 189 9.53 1.00 -4.27
C PRO A 189 10.46 0.36 -5.31
N GLY A 190 11.75 0.37 -5.02
CA GLY A 190 12.72 -0.51 -5.66
C GLY A 190 12.61 -1.95 -5.14
N ALA A 191 13.70 -2.71 -5.23
CA ALA A 191 13.79 -4.04 -4.63
C ALA A 191 14.04 -3.91 -3.12
N ILE A 192 13.10 -4.43 -2.31
CA ILE A 192 13.11 -4.31 -0.85
C ILE A 192 13.30 -5.68 -0.20
N ALA A 193 14.18 -5.75 0.80
CA ALA A 193 14.55 -6.96 1.55
C ALA A 193 13.46 -7.35 2.56
N THR A 194 12.33 -7.86 2.06
CA THR A 194 11.19 -8.35 2.86
C THR A 194 10.80 -9.76 2.44
N ASP A 195 9.72 -10.32 3.02
CA ASP A 195 9.16 -11.63 2.60
C ASP A 195 8.50 -11.59 1.21
N PHE A 196 8.39 -10.44 0.57
CA PHE A 196 7.81 -10.31 -0.76
C PHE A 196 8.58 -11.15 -1.78
N GLY A 197 7.85 -11.88 -2.64
CA GLY A 197 8.46 -12.77 -3.62
C GLY A 197 9.25 -13.94 -3.00
N GLY A 198 8.86 -14.37 -1.78
CA GLY A 198 9.51 -15.47 -1.06
C GLY A 198 10.82 -15.10 -0.38
N GLY A 199 11.04 -13.80 -0.11
CA GLY A 199 12.23 -13.34 0.63
C GLY A 199 13.54 -13.32 -0.19
N ARG A 200 13.48 -13.56 -1.50
CA ARG A 200 14.68 -13.73 -2.34
C ARG A 200 15.67 -12.56 -2.26
N VAL A 201 15.20 -11.34 -2.20
CA VAL A 201 16.07 -10.15 -2.10
C VAL A 201 16.83 -10.13 -0.78
N ARG A 202 16.23 -10.61 0.31
CA ARG A 202 16.82 -10.67 1.64
C ARG A 202 17.73 -11.89 1.81
N ASP A 203 17.27 -13.08 1.38
CA ASP A 203 17.82 -14.37 1.79
C ASP A 203 18.78 -14.98 0.74
N ASP A 204 18.71 -14.56 -0.54
CA ASP A 204 19.58 -15.04 -1.61
C ASP A 204 20.70 -14.01 -1.87
N GLU A 205 21.93 -14.39 -1.52
CA GLU A 205 23.10 -13.50 -1.62
C GLU A 205 23.37 -13.05 -3.06
N GLN A 206 23.16 -13.91 -4.06
CA GLN A 206 23.38 -13.56 -5.48
C GLN A 206 22.34 -12.53 -5.94
N VAL A 207 21.08 -12.70 -5.53
CA VAL A 207 20.00 -11.73 -5.83
C VAL A 207 20.27 -10.42 -5.10
N ASN A 208 20.70 -10.46 -3.85
CA ASN A 208 21.04 -9.27 -3.06
C ASN A 208 22.19 -8.48 -3.70
N GLN A 209 23.28 -9.16 -4.10
CA GLN A 209 24.42 -8.53 -4.77
C GLN A 209 24.03 -7.94 -6.14
N MET A 210 23.21 -8.66 -6.91
CA MET A 210 22.70 -8.17 -8.20
C MET A 210 21.87 -6.90 -8.02
N VAL A 211 20.94 -6.89 -7.05
CA VAL A 211 20.14 -5.71 -6.72
C VAL A 211 21.03 -4.54 -6.27
N SER A 212 22.00 -4.82 -5.40
CA SER A 212 22.96 -3.83 -4.92
C SER A 212 23.74 -3.18 -6.04
N SER A 213 24.18 -3.97 -7.02
CA SER A 213 24.99 -3.51 -8.17
C SER A 213 24.25 -2.55 -9.11
N VAL A 214 22.90 -2.63 -9.17
CA VAL A 214 22.06 -1.77 -10.01
C VAL A 214 21.35 -0.67 -9.20
N THR A 215 21.64 -0.56 -7.91
CA THR A 215 21.07 0.46 -7.01
C THR A 215 22.15 1.48 -6.67
N ALA A 216 21.90 2.75 -6.95
CA ALA A 216 22.91 3.82 -6.74
C ALA A 216 23.39 3.92 -5.27
N MET A 217 22.51 3.61 -4.30
CA MET A 217 22.86 3.55 -2.87
C MET A 217 23.58 2.25 -2.47
N GLY A 218 23.88 1.35 -3.42
CA GLY A 218 24.71 0.15 -3.21
C GLY A 218 24.11 -0.95 -2.35
N ARG A 219 22.80 -0.92 -2.09
CA ARG A 219 22.08 -1.93 -1.31
C ARG A 219 20.63 -2.10 -1.77
N PRO A 220 19.98 -3.24 -1.49
CA PRO A 220 18.53 -3.31 -1.49
C PRO A 220 17.93 -2.31 -0.48
N GLY A 221 16.67 -1.92 -0.68
CA GLY A 221 15.93 -1.16 0.32
C GLY A 221 15.49 -2.05 1.48
N GLU A 222 15.21 -1.43 2.62
CA GLU A 222 14.53 -2.02 3.76
C GLU A 222 13.08 -1.49 3.84
N ALA A 223 12.21 -2.12 4.63
CA ALA A 223 10.84 -1.65 4.79
C ALA A 223 10.78 -0.20 5.29
N GLU A 224 11.71 0.16 6.18
CA GLU A 224 11.88 1.47 6.80
C GLU A 224 12.23 2.58 5.80
N ASP A 225 12.79 2.25 4.65
CA ASP A 225 13.05 3.22 3.57
C ASP A 225 11.75 3.69 2.88
N ILE A 226 10.63 2.97 3.07
CA ILE A 226 9.38 3.21 2.33
C ILE A 226 8.28 3.82 3.20
N GLY A 227 8.09 3.32 4.42
CA GLY A 227 6.96 3.73 5.27
C GLY A 227 6.97 5.22 5.59
N GLY A 228 8.15 5.81 5.78
CA GLY A 228 8.28 7.26 6.00
C GLY A 228 7.79 8.11 4.83
N VAL A 229 8.01 7.67 3.59
CA VAL A 229 7.53 8.36 2.37
C VAL A 229 5.99 8.32 2.30
N VAL A 230 5.40 7.16 2.58
CA VAL A 230 3.93 7.01 2.61
C VAL A 230 3.32 7.87 3.73
N ALA A 231 3.91 7.84 4.92
CA ALA A 231 3.43 8.65 6.04
C ALA A 231 3.56 10.16 5.76
N PHE A 232 4.63 10.62 5.11
CA PHE A 232 4.76 12.01 4.65
C PHE A 232 3.61 12.40 3.70
N LEU A 233 3.26 11.55 2.75
CA LEU A 233 2.15 11.82 1.83
C LEU A 233 0.78 11.93 2.54
N CYS A 234 0.67 11.45 3.76
CA CYS A 234 -0.52 11.56 4.61
C CYS A 234 -0.48 12.78 5.56
N THR A 235 0.51 13.67 5.44
CA THR A 235 0.61 14.92 6.21
C THR A 235 0.20 16.15 5.40
N ASP A 236 0.05 17.26 6.09
CA ASP A 236 -0.26 18.55 5.48
C ASP A 236 0.93 19.12 4.69
N ASP A 237 2.16 18.67 4.97
CA ASP A 237 3.36 19.05 4.20
C ASP A 237 3.26 18.58 2.74
N ALA A 238 2.49 17.51 2.48
CA ALA A 238 2.22 16.99 1.14
C ALA A 238 0.95 17.55 0.48
N ARG A 239 0.33 18.62 1.04
CA ARG A 239 -0.98 19.16 0.58
C ARG A 239 -1.03 19.58 -0.90
N TRP A 240 0.13 19.86 -1.50
CA TRP A 240 0.22 20.27 -2.92
C TRP A 240 0.74 19.16 -3.84
N ILE A 241 0.87 17.92 -3.32
CA ILE A 241 1.34 16.76 -4.07
C ILE A 241 0.14 15.87 -4.40
N THR A 242 -0.25 15.83 -5.69
CA THR A 242 -1.30 14.93 -6.20
C THR A 242 -1.00 14.50 -7.62
N GLY A 243 -1.43 13.29 -8.01
CA GLY A 243 -1.18 12.69 -9.32
C GLY A 243 0.27 12.27 -9.57
N GLN A 244 1.13 12.30 -8.53
CA GLN A 244 2.56 12.06 -8.68
C GLN A 244 2.93 10.60 -8.47
N ARG A 245 3.96 10.17 -9.19
CA ARG A 245 4.70 8.93 -8.98
C ARG A 245 6.00 9.25 -8.27
N ILE A 246 6.10 8.86 -7.01
CA ILE A 246 7.29 9.05 -6.18
C ILE A 246 8.05 7.73 -6.16
N GLU A 247 9.20 7.69 -6.79
CA GLU A 247 10.06 6.52 -6.75
C GLU A 247 10.93 6.54 -5.49
N ALA A 248 10.81 5.49 -4.66
CA ALA A 248 11.61 5.28 -3.48
C ALA A 248 12.42 3.98 -3.68
N SER A 249 13.50 4.08 -4.46
CA SER A 249 14.22 2.90 -4.98
C SER A 249 15.73 2.91 -4.67
N GLY A 250 16.21 3.90 -3.90
CA GLY A 250 17.66 4.08 -3.72
C GLY A 250 18.41 4.38 -5.02
N GLY A 251 17.70 4.84 -6.07
CA GLY A 251 18.27 5.08 -7.39
C GLY A 251 18.50 3.80 -8.20
N MET A 252 17.61 2.81 -8.07
CA MET A 252 17.70 1.57 -8.84
C MET A 252 17.47 1.82 -10.32
N ASN A 253 18.43 1.36 -11.18
CA ASN A 253 18.39 1.49 -12.64
C ASN A 253 18.17 2.95 -13.12
N LEU A 254 18.91 3.89 -12.55
CA LEU A 254 18.99 5.26 -13.04
C LEU A 254 19.77 5.32 -14.35
#